data_267e9ee427c473402b28421578d60b0c
#
_entry.id   267e9ee427c473402b28421578d60b0c
#
_cell.length_a   1.000
_cell.length_b   1.000
_cell.length_c   1.000
_cell.angle_alpha   90.00
_cell.angle_beta   90.00
_cell.angle_gamma   90.00
#
_symmetry.space_group_name_H-M   'P 1'
#
loop_
_entity.id
_entity.type
_entity.pdbx_description
1 polymer ?
#
loop_
_entity_poly.entity_id
_entity_poly.type
_entity_poly.pdbx_seq_one_letter_code
_entity_poly.pdbx_strand_id
1 'polypeptide(L)'
;MAIEWRIALPDEVLAEYAGTRLGQYFTDARVMYDTQVRGAEIFNQTFGYPIVGADPHVAVPAYAQAAALGSTLVINDDLVPMLTEDGAPNRGDVGRIEIPARYLETEVMARYVRIREEMCAIHGSPVSMGVGLEGPVTTAKLVRGQEFFIDVYEDPSAAHALLDICTESYIRFFTEVRKFLGQLCGQSIGIADDFSGLFSPAAYAEFVQPYHRRIYETLGKEHRSLHSELLRRDHLKFLSELKIDSFDPGQDQYLELADLQEELDPRGIPFWYNVKTVAALEGTPESLREEIDIVVSSGTTRLMAELTPGTPRVNVVAILEAFLSYGG
;
A
#
# COMPACT_ATOMS: atom_id res chain seq x y z
N MET A 1 21.13 -19.73 1.75
CA MET A 1 20.46 -18.85 0.74
C MET A 1 20.37 -17.48 1.40
N ALA A 2 20.74 -16.40 0.71
CA ALA A 2 20.67 -15.07 1.32
C ALA A 2 19.19 -14.70 1.50
N ILE A 3 18.84 -14.18 2.67
CA ILE A 3 17.49 -13.71 2.98
C ILE A 3 17.40 -12.24 2.57
N GLU A 4 16.40 -11.91 1.77
CA GLU A 4 15.98 -10.53 1.50
C GLU A 4 15.09 -10.06 2.64
N TRP A 5 15.42 -8.95 3.28
CA TRP A 5 14.61 -8.43 4.36
C TRP A 5 14.43 -6.91 4.28
N ARG A 6 13.35 -6.42 4.84
CA ARG A 6 13.09 -4.99 4.99
C ARG A 6 12.31 -4.70 6.29
N ILE A 7 12.58 -3.54 6.87
CA ILE A 7 11.73 -2.94 7.90
C ILE A 7 11.06 -1.74 7.26
N ALA A 8 9.74 -1.80 7.15
CA ALA A 8 8.93 -0.72 6.61
C ALA A 8 8.57 0.25 7.75
N LEU A 9 8.80 1.54 7.52
CA LEU A 9 8.41 2.60 8.42
C LEU A 9 7.38 3.48 7.73
N PRO A 10 6.12 3.37 8.10
CA PRO A 10 5.09 4.32 7.72
C PRO A 10 5.42 5.74 8.20
N ASP A 11 4.86 6.74 7.53
CA ASP A 11 5.11 8.16 7.81
C ASP A 11 4.77 8.56 9.26
N GLU A 12 3.76 7.92 9.86
CA GLU A 12 3.39 8.14 11.25
C GLU A 12 4.45 7.71 12.26
N VAL A 13 5.25 6.68 11.94
CA VAL A 13 6.39 6.29 12.78
C VAL A 13 7.48 7.34 12.70
N LEU A 14 7.79 7.85 11.49
CA LEU A 14 8.74 8.95 11.34
C LEU A 14 8.27 10.23 12.06
N ALA A 15 6.95 10.52 11.99
CA ALA A 15 6.34 11.63 12.69
C ALA A 15 6.45 11.49 14.22
N GLU A 16 6.26 10.27 14.76
CA GLU A 16 6.47 9.99 16.19
C GLU A 16 7.90 10.29 16.62
N TYR A 17 8.90 9.77 15.90
CA TYR A 17 10.32 10.00 16.21
C TYR A 17 10.74 11.47 16.06
N ALA A 18 10.16 12.19 15.09
CA ALA A 18 10.41 13.63 14.91
C ALA A 18 9.62 14.51 15.87
N GLY A 19 8.60 13.98 16.56
CA GLY A 19 7.67 14.74 17.42
C GLY A 19 6.74 15.65 16.60
N THR A 20 6.31 15.20 15.41
CA THR A 20 5.48 15.98 14.48
C THR A 20 4.03 15.50 14.51
N ARG A 21 3.07 16.41 14.35
CA ARG A 21 1.66 16.09 14.18
C ARG A 21 1.35 15.75 12.73
N LEU A 22 0.54 14.73 12.49
CA LEU A 22 0.23 14.24 11.15
C LEU A 22 -0.52 15.27 10.31
N GLY A 23 -1.42 16.05 10.88
CA GLY A 23 -2.10 17.13 10.15
C GLY A 23 -1.13 18.14 9.56
N GLN A 24 -0.10 18.54 10.30
CA GLN A 24 0.96 19.42 9.78
C GLN A 24 1.84 18.68 8.75
N TYR A 25 2.18 17.44 9.02
CA TYR A 25 2.97 16.61 8.11
C TYR A 25 2.34 16.52 6.71
N PHE A 26 1.04 16.29 6.61
CA PHE A 26 0.34 16.14 5.33
C PHE A 26 -0.07 17.46 4.66
N THR A 27 0.19 18.61 5.29
CA THR A 27 -0.27 19.93 4.76
C THR A 27 0.84 20.95 4.54
N ASP A 28 2.01 20.75 5.12
CA ASP A 28 3.13 21.72 5.08
C ASP A 28 4.40 21.05 4.54
N ALA A 29 4.94 21.57 3.46
CA ALA A 29 6.10 21.02 2.77
C ALA A 29 7.36 21.00 3.63
N ARG A 30 7.57 22.04 4.44
CA ARG A 30 8.74 22.12 5.32
C ARG A 30 8.65 21.14 6.45
N VAL A 31 7.47 21.02 7.05
CA VAL A 31 7.21 20.03 8.10
C VAL A 31 7.37 18.61 7.57
N MET A 32 6.80 18.30 6.39
CA MET A 32 6.96 16.98 5.74
C MET A 32 8.44 16.65 5.52
N TYR A 33 9.18 17.56 4.92
CA TYR A 33 10.60 17.39 4.67
C TYR A 33 11.41 17.17 5.95
N ASP A 34 11.28 18.09 6.92
CA ASP A 34 12.04 18.04 8.17
C ASP A 34 11.68 16.78 8.99
N THR A 35 10.42 16.35 8.97
CA THR A 35 9.97 15.11 9.65
C THR A 35 10.63 13.87 9.06
N GLN A 36 10.67 13.73 7.75
CA GLN A 36 11.28 12.58 7.10
C GLN A 36 12.78 12.53 7.35
N VAL A 37 13.48 13.66 7.17
CA VAL A 37 14.94 13.72 7.37
C VAL A 37 15.32 13.49 8.83
N ARG A 38 14.69 14.23 9.76
CA ARG A 38 15.00 14.10 11.19
C ARG A 38 14.48 12.80 11.80
N GLY A 39 13.27 12.38 11.40
CA GLY A 39 12.69 11.12 11.87
C GLY A 39 13.57 9.94 11.49
N ALA A 40 14.03 9.88 10.24
CA ALA A 40 14.97 8.86 9.78
C ALA A 40 16.32 8.92 10.53
N GLU A 41 16.87 10.11 10.72
CA GLU A 41 18.12 10.29 11.46
C GLU A 41 17.99 9.79 12.91
N ILE A 42 16.95 10.24 13.62
CA ILE A 42 16.71 9.86 15.03
C ILE A 42 16.45 8.35 15.12
N PHE A 43 15.65 7.80 14.20
CA PHE A 43 15.39 6.36 14.15
C PHE A 43 16.68 5.56 13.96
N ASN A 44 17.45 5.86 12.94
CA ASN A 44 18.73 5.17 12.66
C ASN A 44 19.73 5.30 13.80
N GLN A 45 19.85 6.46 14.43
CA GLN A 45 20.71 6.66 15.62
C GLN A 45 20.21 5.84 16.82
N THR A 46 18.87 5.75 17.00
CA THR A 46 18.27 5.00 18.11
C THR A 46 18.61 3.51 18.04
N PHE A 47 18.66 2.95 16.84
CA PHE A 47 18.91 1.51 16.62
C PHE A 47 20.34 1.20 16.16
N GLY A 48 21.16 2.21 15.91
CA GLY A 48 22.58 2.04 15.53
C GLY A 48 22.78 1.41 14.15
N TYR A 49 21.74 1.43 13.30
CA TYR A 49 21.76 0.83 11.97
C TYR A 49 20.99 1.72 10.97
N PRO A 50 21.47 1.88 9.72
CA PRO A 50 20.80 2.70 8.70
C PRO A 50 19.61 1.95 8.08
N ILE A 51 18.51 1.83 8.83
CA ILE A 51 17.29 1.13 8.40
C ILE A 51 16.53 1.96 7.37
N VAL A 52 16.46 3.28 7.60
CA VAL A 52 15.68 4.20 6.78
C VAL A 52 16.62 5.03 5.90
N GLY A 53 16.31 5.09 4.61
CA GLY A 53 16.97 6.02 3.70
C GLY A 53 16.60 7.47 4.04
N ALA A 54 17.53 8.39 3.73
CA ALA A 54 17.33 9.81 3.96
C ALA A 54 16.69 10.54 2.76
N ASP A 55 16.18 9.82 1.76
CA ASP A 55 15.61 10.41 0.54
C ASP A 55 14.18 10.91 0.79
N PRO A 56 13.96 12.23 0.89
CA PRO A 56 12.64 12.77 1.13
C PRO A 56 11.73 12.54 -0.08
N HIS A 57 10.46 12.35 0.19
CA HIS A 57 9.43 12.18 -0.82
C HIS A 57 8.14 12.89 -0.41
N VAL A 58 7.31 13.25 -1.38
CA VAL A 58 5.99 13.78 -1.07
C VAL A 58 5.07 12.62 -0.71
N ALA A 59 4.62 12.62 0.53
CA ALA A 59 3.67 11.65 1.06
C ALA A 59 2.25 12.00 0.60
N VAL A 60 1.84 11.47 -0.54
CA VAL A 60 0.46 11.58 -1.01
C VAL A 60 -0.39 10.56 -0.27
N PRO A 61 -1.53 10.96 0.32
CA PRO A 61 -2.41 10.00 1.00
C PRO A 61 -2.85 8.85 0.10
N ALA A 62 -2.93 7.65 0.66
CA ALA A 62 -3.33 6.43 -0.05
C ALA A 62 -4.68 6.57 -0.79
N TYR A 63 -5.58 7.39 -0.27
CA TYR A 63 -6.93 7.57 -0.81
C TYR A 63 -7.09 8.77 -1.74
N ALA A 64 -5.99 9.33 -2.25
CA ALA A 64 -6.04 10.49 -3.14
C ALA A 64 -6.84 10.23 -4.43
N GLN A 65 -6.80 9.01 -4.97
CA GLN A 65 -7.61 8.60 -6.11
C GLN A 65 -9.10 8.66 -5.81
N ALA A 66 -9.55 8.07 -4.70
CA ALA A 66 -10.95 8.07 -4.30
C ALA A 66 -11.45 9.50 -4.00
N ALA A 67 -10.59 10.33 -3.38
CA ALA A 67 -10.90 11.75 -3.18
C ALA A 67 -11.05 12.51 -4.52
N ALA A 68 -10.23 12.20 -5.52
CA ALA A 68 -10.35 12.77 -6.85
C ALA A 68 -11.62 12.30 -7.59
N LEU A 69 -12.20 11.16 -7.20
CA LEU A 69 -13.50 10.67 -7.69
C LEU A 69 -14.70 11.22 -6.90
N GLY A 70 -14.46 12.13 -5.93
CA GLY A 70 -15.52 12.82 -5.20
C GLY A 70 -15.69 12.44 -3.75
N SER A 71 -14.89 11.51 -3.21
CA SER A 71 -14.90 11.20 -1.78
C SER A 71 -14.26 12.32 -0.97
N THR A 72 -14.72 12.54 0.26
CA THR A 72 -14.19 13.60 1.11
C THR A 72 -12.98 13.10 1.91
N LEU A 73 -11.80 13.68 1.64
CA LEU A 73 -10.58 13.40 2.38
C LEU A 73 -10.46 14.33 3.60
N VAL A 74 -10.27 13.74 4.76
CA VAL A 74 -10.06 14.47 6.02
C VAL A 74 -8.63 14.29 6.49
N ILE A 75 -7.99 15.40 6.82
CA ILE A 75 -6.65 15.46 7.42
C ILE A 75 -6.82 16.00 8.85
N ASN A 76 -6.30 15.29 9.83
CA ASN A 76 -6.30 15.66 11.24
C ASN A 76 -4.92 15.47 11.86
N ASP A 77 -4.75 15.90 13.11
CA ASP A 77 -3.44 15.89 13.78
C ASP A 77 -2.99 14.50 14.27
N ASP A 78 -3.93 13.59 14.49
CA ASP A 78 -3.66 12.36 15.24
C ASP A 78 -3.65 11.09 14.37
N LEU A 79 -4.21 11.17 13.16
CA LEU A 79 -4.34 10.02 12.25
C LEU A 79 -3.87 10.38 10.85
N VAL A 80 -3.45 9.38 10.10
CA VAL A 80 -3.23 9.51 8.65
C VAL A 80 -4.51 9.98 7.95
N PRO A 81 -4.40 10.67 6.80
CA PRO A 81 -5.58 11.15 6.09
C PRO A 81 -6.54 10.02 5.76
N MET A 82 -7.81 10.20 6.06
CA MET A 82 -8.87 9.22 5.89
C MET A 82 -10.03 9.79 5.07
N LEU A 83 -10.83 8.92 4.48
CA LEU A 83 -12.08 9.32 3.84
C LEU A 83 -13.24 9.27 4.84
N THR A 84 -14.17 10.23 4.73
CA THR A 84 -15.45 10.13 5.42
C THR A 84 -16.42 9.31 4.56
N GLU A 85 -17.37 8.66 5.23
CA GLU A 85 -18.47 7.96 4.53
C GLU A 85 -19.56 8.93 4.04
N ASP A 86 -19.47 10.21 4.40
CA ASP A 86 -20.39 11.25 3.98
C ASP A 86 -20.24 11.52 2.48
N GLY A 87 -21.36 11.54 1.77
CA GLY A 87 -21.38 11.86 0.34
C GLY A 87 -21.18 10.67 -0.62
N ALA A 88 -21.18 9.44 -0.11
CA ALA A 88 -21.18 8.28 -0.99
C ALA A 88 -22.35 8.33 -1.99
N PRO A 89 -22.12 8.12 -3.30
CA PRO A 89 -23.17 8.20 -4.30
C PRO A 89 -24.22 7.11 -4.10
N ASN A 90 -25.49 7.40 -4.37
CA ASN A 90 -26.53 6.39 -4.42
C ASN A 90 -26.28 5.44 -5.60
N ARG A 91 -26.81 4.21 -5.53
CA ARG A 91 -26.67 3.19 -6.58
C ARG A 91 -27.00 3.73 -7.98
N GLY A 92 -28.09 4.51 -8.12
CA GLY A 92 -28.50 5.11 -9.39
C GLY A 92 -27.57 6.22 -9.91
N ASP A 93 -26.62 6.69 -9.11
CA ASP A 93 -25.70 7.77 -9.45
C ASP A 93 -24.28 7.28 -9.74
N VAL A 94 -24.00 5.99 -9.51
CA VAL A 94 -22.65 5.39 -9.74
C VAL A 94 -22.15 5.68 -11.16
N GLY A 95 -23.00 5.53 -12.17
CA GLY A 95 -22.64 5.80 -13.56
C GLY A 95 -22.40 7.28 -13.89
N ARG A 96 -22.64 8.20 -12.93
CA ARG A 96 -22.41 9.65 -13.07
C ARG A 96 -21.09 10.10 -12.44
N ILE A 97 -20.35 9.19 -11.81
CA ILE A 97 -19.01 9.49 -11.25
C ILE A 97 -18.10 9.85 -12.42
N GLU A 98 -17.61 11.08 -12.41
CA GLU A 98 -16.73 11.58 -13.47
C GLU A 98 -15.27 11.29 -13.15
N ILE A 99 -14.58 10.66 -14.10
CA ILE A 99 -13.13 10.50 -14.01
C ILE A 99 -12.49 11.84 -14.37
N PRO A 100 -11.63 12.41 -13.50
CA PRO A 100 -10.96 13.67 -13.78
C PRO A 100 -10.22 13.64 -15.12
N ALA A 101 -10.38 14.69 -15.91
CA ALA A 101 -9.64 14.85 -17.15
C ALA A 101 -8.13 15.03 -16.88
N ARG A 102 -7.80 15.65 -15.73
CA ARG A 102 -6.42 15.91 -15.26
C ARG A 102 -6.38 15.75 -13.74
N TYR A 103 -5.75 14.68 -13.29
CA TYR A 103 -5.65 14.37 -11.86
C TYR A 103 -4.83 15.37 -11.06
N LEU A 104 -3.71 15.84 -11.62
CA LEU A 104 -2.83 16.79 -10.93
C LEU A 104 -3.48 18.16 -10.71
N GLU A 105 -4.59 18.45 -11.39
CA GLU A 105 -5.38 19.69 -11.22
C GLU A 105 -6.56 19.53 -10.25
N THR A 106 -6.86 18.31 -9.78
CA THR A 106 -7.86 18.10 -8.72
C THR A 106 -7.43 18.79 -7.44
N GLU A 107 -8.38 19.18 -6.59
CA GLU A 107 -8.08 19.88 -5.34
C GLU A 107 -7.05 19.14 -4.47
N VAL A 108 -7.25 17.82 -4.33
CA VAL A 108 -6.33 16.98 -3.55
C VAL A 108 -4.93 16.97 -4.15
N MET A 109 -4.79 16.68 -5.44
CA MET A 109 -3.47 16.53 -6.06
C MET A 109 -2.75 17.86 -6.28
N ALA A 110 -3.46 18.96 -6.60
CA ALA A 110 -2.87 20.28 -6.73
C ALA A 110 -2.17 20.75 -5.44
N ARG A 111 -2.67 20.30 -4.26
CA ARG A 111 -1.98 20.52 -2.98
C ARG A 111 -0.62 19.81 -2.96
N TYR A 112 -0.57 18.53 -3.30
CA TYR A 112 0.67 17.74 -3.25
C TYR A 112 1.67 18.10 -4.36
N VAL A 113 1.19 18.59 -5.50
CA VAL A 113 2.05 19.21 -6.52
C VAL A 113 2.77 20.45 -5.96
N ARG A 114 2.06 21.35 -5.26
CA ARG A 114 2.68 22.52 -4.61
C ARG A 114 3.65 22.10 -3.50
N ILE A 115 3.26 21.16 -2.65
CA ILE A 115 4.16 20.61 -1.61
C ILE A 115 5.45 20.08 -2.26
N ARG A 116 5.34 19.39 -3.38
CA ARG A 116 6.51 18.89 -4.11
C ARG A 116 7.41 20.02 -4.61
N GLU A 117 6.85 21.07 -5.20
CA GLU A 117 7.61 22.23 -5.68
C GLU A 117 8.41 22.87 -4.53
N GLU A 118 7.76 23.06 -3.39
CA GLU A 118 8.39 23.61 -2.19
C GLU A 118 9.46 22.66 -1.62
N MET A 119 9.19 21.36 -1.52
CA MET A 119 10.17 20.38 -1.07
C MET A 119 11.38 20.28 -2.01
N CYS A 120 11.19 20.37 -3.33
CA CYS A 120 12.30 20.46 -4.29
C CYS A 120 13.17 21.70 -4.05
N ALA A 121 12.54 22.84 -3.74
CA ALA A 121 13.27 24.07 -3.41
C ALA A 121 14.07 23.95 -2.09
N ILE A 122 13.51 23.28 -1.09
CA ILE A 122 14.16 22.98 0.20
C ILE A 122 15.34 22.02 0.00
N HIS A 123 15.11 20.94 -0.75
CA HIS A 123 16.09 19.87 -0.95
C HIS A 123 17.22 20.25 -1.93
N GLY A 124 16.95 21.18 -2.84
CA GLY A 124 17.90 21.62 -3.88
C GLY A 124 17.99 20.68 -5.09
N SER A 125 17.15 19.64 -5.15
CA SER A 125 17.04 18.70 -6.27
C SER A 125 15.62 18.11 -6.37
N PRO A 126 15.25 17.45 -7.48
CA PRO A 126 13.93 16.85 -7.62
C PRO A 126 13.63 15.84 -6.52
N VAL A 127 12.50 16.01 -5.85
CA VAL A 127 11.96 15.11 -4.83
C VAL A 127 10.96 14.16 -5.49
N SER A 128 10.99 12.89 -5.10
CA SER A 128 10.01 11.90 -5.53
C SER A 128 8.63 12.21 -4.94
N MET A 129 7.59 11.62 -5.49
CA MET A 129 6.23 11.73 -4.98
C MET A 129 5.61 10.35 -4.97
N GLY A 130 5.16 9.93 -3.81
CA GLY A 130 4.36 8.72 -3.67
C GLY A 130 3.04 8.87 -4.43
N VAL A 131 2.50 7.78 -4.90
CA VAL A 131 1.16 7.74 -5.48
C VAL A 131 0.38 6.72 -4.68
N GLY A 132 -0.41 7.20 -3.73
CA GLY A 132 -1.35 6.34 -3.01
C GLY A 132 -2.46 5.94 -3.95
N LEU A 133 -2.39 4.72 -4.45
CA LEU A 133 -3.40 4.13 -5.32
C LEU A 133 -3.87 2.83 -4.69
N GLU A 134 -5.17 2.74 -4.50
CA GLU A 134 -5.84 1.50 -4.14
C GLU A 134 -6.36 0.80 -5.39
N GLY A 135 -6.36 -0.52 -5.34
CA GLY A 135 -6.93 -1.33 -6.41
C GLY A 135 -8.41 -1.09 -6.64
N PRO A 136 -8.97 -1.61 -7.73
CA PRO A 136 -10.33 -1.30 -8.15
C PRO A 136 -11.41 -1.61 -7.12
N VAL A 137 -11.29 -2.73 -6.40
CA VAL A 137 -12.27 -3.15 -5.39
C VAL A 137 -12.19 -2.26 -4.15
N THR A 138 -10.98 -2.02 -3.65
CA THR A 138 -10.76 -1.12 -2.53
C THR A 138 -11.22 0.29 -2.86
N THR A 139 -10.88 0.82 -4.05
CA THR A 139 -11.38 2.13 -4.50
C THR A 139 -12.90 2.15 -4.61
N ALA A 140 -13.53 1.11 -5.18
CA ALA A 140 -14.99 1.04 -5.29
C ALA A 140 -15.67 1.05 -3.91
N LYS A 141 -15.13 0.31 -2.95
CA LYS A 141 -15.59 0.35 -1.54
C LYS A 141 -15.38 1.73 -0.91
N LEU A 142 -14.26 2.38 -1.16
CA LEU A 142 -13.99 3.72 -0.62
C LEU A 142 -14.95 4.78 -1.20
N VAL A 143 -15.30 4.67 -2.45
CA VAL A 143 -16.22 5.62 -3.14
C VAL A 143 -17.68 5.36 -2.80
N ARG A 144 -18.11 4.08 -2.80
CA ARG A 144 -19.53 3.68 -2.65
C ARG A 144 -19.90 3.29 -1.21
N GLY A 145 -18.92 3.11 -0.34
CA GLY A 145 -19.13 2.56 0.99
C GLY A 145 -19.35 1.05 0.96
N GLN A 146 -19.89 0.52 2.06
CA GLN A 146 -20.16 -0.93 2.17
C GLN A 146 -21.26 -1.41 1.22
N GLU A 147 -22.10 -0.50 0.75
CA GLU A 147 -23.15 -0.77 -0.22
C GLU A 147 -22.60 -1.36 -1.54
N PHE A 148 -21.33 -1.12 -1.87
CA PHE A 148 -20.70 -1.75 -3.03
C PHE A 148 -20.77 -3.28 -2.97
N PHE A 149 -20.58 -3.88 -1.82
CA PHE A 149 -20.66 -5.34 -1.67
C PHE A 149 -22.09 -5.87 -1.80
N ILE A 150 -23.09 -5.04 -1.48
CA ILE A 150 -24.49 -5.37 -1.71
C ILE A 150 -24.82 -5.27 -3.21
N ASP A 151 -24.32 -4.23 -3.87
CA ASP A 151 -24.51 -3.99 -5.31
C ASP A 151 -23.99 -5.17 -6.15
N VAL A 152 -22.92 -5.84 -5.74
CA VAL A 152 -22.39 -7.04 -6.41
C VAL A 152 -23.45 -8.15 -6.58
N TYR A 153 -24.38 -8.27 -5.63
CA TYR A 153 -25.42 -9.29 -5.65
C TYR A 153 -26.77 -8.76 -6.17
N GLU A 154 -27.12 -7.53 -5.83
CA GLU A 154 -28.43 -6.96 -6.16
C GLU A 154 -28.46 -6.22 -7.50
N ASP A 155 -27.34 -5.61 -7.90
CA ASP A 155 -27.17 -4.90 -9.17
C ASP A 155 -25.75 -5.08 -9.72
N PRO A 156 -25.40 -6.28 -10.22
CA PRO A 156 -24.09 -6.57 -10.78
C PRO A 156 -23.66 -5.56 -11.86
N SER A 157 -24.60 -5.02 -12.61
CA SER A 157 -24.30 -4.04 -13.65
C SER A 157 -23.78 -2.72 -13.08
N ALA A 158 -24.35 -2.24 -11.98
CA ALA A 158 -23.85 -1.05 -11.28
C ALA A 158 -22.48 -1.32 -10.65
N ALA A 159 -22.28 -2.51 -10.06
CA ALA A 159 -20.98 -2.91 -9.51
C ALA A 159 -19.89 -2.95 -10.60
N HIS A 160 -20.16 -3.55 -11.76
CA HIS A 160 -19.25 -3.56 -12.90
C HIS A 160 -18.96 -2.15 -13.43
N ALA A 161 -19.97 -1.28 -13.53
CA ALA A 161 -19.78 0.10 -13.97
C ALA A 161 -18.85 0.88 -13.01
N LEU A 162 -18.98 0.68 -11.68
CA LEU A 162 -18.10 1.31 -10.71
C LEU A 162 -16.67 0.77 -10.81
N LEU A 163 -16.50 -0.54 -10.94
CA LEU A 163 -15.18 -1.17 -11.10
C LEU A 163 -14.49 -0.71 -12.40
N ASP A 164 -15.24 -0.51 -13.49
CA ASP A 164 -14.70 0.08 -14.73
C ASP A 164 -14.18 1.51 -14.50
N ILE A 165 -14.96 2.34 -13.80
CA ILE A 165 -14.56 3.72 -13.43
C ILE A 165 -13.30 3.69 -12.57
N CYS A 166 -13.26 2.86 -11.53
CA CYS A 166 -12.10 2.75 -10.62
C CYS A 166 -10.84 2.28 -11.36
N THR A 167 -10.99 1.30 -12.26
CA THR A 167 -9.88 0.76 -13.06
C THR A 167 -9.32 1.80 -14.04
N GLU A 168 -10.19 2.48 -14.79
CA GLU A 168 -9.80 3.54 -15.70
C GLU A 168 -9.15 4.71 -14.95
N SER A 169 -9.74 5.07 -13.81
CA SER A 169 -9.19 6.06 -12.90
C SER A 169 -7.77 5.71 -12.46
N TYR A 170 -7.55 4.48 -12.01
CA TYR A 170 -6.24 3.96 -11.61
C TYR A 170 -5.20 4.14 -12.72
N ILE A 171 -5.53 3.67 -13.93
CA ILE A 171 -4.62 3.71 -15.08
C ILE A 171 -4.26 5.15 -15.45
N ARG A 172 -5.26 6.05 -15.50
CA ARG A 172 -5.03 7.47 -15.84
C ARG A 172 -4.22 8.18 -14.76
N PHE A 173 -4.61 8.02 -13.50
CA PHE A 173 -3.92 8.67 -12.38
C PHE A 173 -2.46 8.25 -12.32
N PHE A 174 -2.18 6.96 -12.31
CA PHE A 174 -0.82 6.43 -12.31
C PHE A 174 0.01 6.97 -13.49
N THR A 175 -0.56 6.93 -14.68
CA THR A 175 0.11 7.37 -15.91
C THR A 175 0.43 8.88 -15.86
N GLU A 176 -0.50 9.70 -15.39
CA GLU A 176 -0.31 11.15 -15.30
C GLU A 176 0.78 11.51 -14.28
N VAL A 177 0.76 10.89 -13.09
CA VAL A 177 1.80 11.12 -12.07
C VAL A 177 3.18 10.67 -12.56
N ARG A 178 3.29 9.47 -13.14
CA ARG A 178 4.56 8.98 -13.70
C ARG A 178 5.11 9.91 -14.76
N LYS A 179 4.26 10.39 -15.67
CA LYS A 179 4.63 11.36 -16.69
C LYS A 179 5.10 12.69 -16.08
N PHE A 180 4.41 13.18 -15.07
CA PHE A 180 4.79 14.40 -14.35
C PHE A 180 6.17 14.26 -13.67
N LEU A 181 6.48 13.07 -13.14
CA LEU A 181 7.78 12.78 -12.55
C LEU A 181 8.88 12.44 -13.55
N GLY A 182 8.60 12.45 -14.86
CA GLY A 182 9.55 12.06 -15.91
C GLY A 182 9.89 10.56 -15.88
N GLN A 183 9.03 9.73 -15.31
CA GLN A 183 9.25 8.30 -15.17
C GLN A 183 8.59 7.50 -16.28
N LEU A 184 9.17 6.32 -16.60
CA LEU A 184 8.59 5.41 -17.57
C LEU A 184 7.30 4.77 -17.04
N CYS A 185 6.34 4.60 -17.94
CA CYS A 185 5.09 3.87 -17.66
C CYS A 185 5.05 2.55 -18.43
N GLY A 186 4.28 1.60 -17.91
CA GLY A 186 3.97 0.36 -18.65
C GLY A 186 5.00 -0.75 -18.48
N GLN A 187 6.01 -0.59 -17.63
CA GLN A 187 6.99 -1.65 -17.36
C GLN A 187 6.60 -2.44 -16.09
N SER A 188 6.49 -1.78 -14.97
CA SER A 188 6.23 -2.44 -13.68
C SER A 188 5.08 -1.76 -12.95
N ILE A 189 4.21 -2.56 -12.33
CA ILE A 189 3.09 -2.09 -11.52
C ILE A 189 2.82 -3.05 -10.35
N GLY A 190 2.59 -2.49 -9.17
CA GLY A 190 1.99 -3.16 -8.03
C GLY A 190 0.55 -2.69 -7.84
N ILE A 191 -0.35 -3.59 -7.52
CA ILE A 191 -1.72 -3.28 -7.09
C ILE A 191 -1.82 -3.60 -5.60
N ALA A 192 -2.35 -2.68 -4.80
CA ALA A 192 -2.80 -2.91 -3.44
C ALA A 192 -4.34 -2.95 -3.46
N ASP A 193 -4.96 -4.09 -3.14
CA ASP A 193 -6.41 -4.26 -3.23
C ASP A 193 -6.95 -5.19 -2.14
N ASP A 194 -6.91 -4.72 -0.89
CA ASP A 194 -7.20 -5.53 0.29
C ASP A 194 -8.62 -6.06 0.32
N PHE A 195 -9.59 -5.22 -0.02
CA PHE A 195 -11.00 -5.64 -0.02
C PHE A 195 -11.34 -6.67 -1.09
N SER A 196 -10.44 -6.92 -2.05
CA SER A 196 -10.62 -7.97 -3.06
C SER A 196 -10.73 -9.37 -2.46
N GLY A 197 -10.08 -9.62 -1.31
CA GLY A 197 -10.14 -10.88 -0.59
C GLY A 197 -11.47 -11.17 0.11
N LEU A 198 -12.37 -10.22 0.21
CA LEU A 198 -13.71 -10.43 0.78
C LEU A 198 -14.65 -11.18 -0.17
N PHE A 199 -14.31 -11.29 -1.44
CA PHE A 199 -15.11 -12.02 -2.41
C PHE A 199 -14.91 -13.53 -2.29
N SER A 200 -15.93 -14.32 -2.62
CA SER A 200 -15.71 -15.75 -2.87
C SER A 200 -14.83 -15.94 -4.11
N PRO A 201 -14.16 -17.08 -4.29
CA PRO A 201 -13.37 -17.32 -5.51
C PRO A 201 -14.15 -17.14 -6.82
N ALA A 202 -15.46 -17.47 -6.82
CA ALA A 202 -16.32 -17.27 -7.98
C ALA A 202 -16.55 -15.78 -8.24
N ALA A 203 -16.90 -15.01 -7.22
CA ALA A 203 -17.09 -13.57 -7.33
C ALA A 203 -15.75 -12.84 -7.62
N TYR A 204 -14.62 -13.34 -7.10
CA TYR A 204 -13.29 -12.83 -7.44
C TYR A 204 -13.00 -12.96 -8.94
N ALA A 205 -13.31 -14.11 -9.53
CA ALA A 205 -13.14 -14.33 -10.96
C ALA A 205 -13.98 -13.38 -11.83
N GLU A 206 -15.13 -12.94 -11.33
CA GLU A 206 -16.05 -12.05 -12.04
C GLU A 206 -15.78 -10.56 -11.76
N PHE A 207 -15.63 -10.18 -10.50
CA PHE A 207 -15.59 -8.78 -10.07
C PHE A 207 -14.19 -8.24 -9.73
N VAL A 208 -13.15 -9.07 -9.71
CA VAL A 208 -11.78 -8.64 -9.38
C VAL A 208 -10.82 -8.92 -10.53
N GLN A 209 -10.70 -10.17 -10.92
CA GLN A 209 -9.69 -10.62 -11.87
C GLN A 209 -9.69 -9.86 -13.22
N PRO A 210 -10.84 -9.54 -13.87
CA PRO A 210 -10.84 -8.81 -15.13
C PRO A 210 -10.26 -7.40 -15.02
N TYR A 211 -10.49 -6.74 -13.88
CA TYR A 211 -10.04 -5.37 -13.61
C TYR A 211 -8.55 -5.31 -13.28
N HIS A 212 -8.05 -6.23 -12.44
CA HIS A 212 -6.63 -6.41 -12.21
C HIS A 212 -5.90 -6.72 -13.52
N ARG A 213 -6.43 -7.65 -14.32
CA ARG A 213 -5.86 -8.01 -15.64
C ARG A 213 -5.71 -6.79 -16.53
N ARG A 214 -6.72 -5.92 -16.62
CA ARG A 214 -6.69 -4.69 -17.41
C ARG A 214 -5.59 -3.74 -16.97
N ILE A 215 -5.38 -3.56 -15.66
CA ILE A 215 -4.29 -2.74 -15.11
C ILE A 215 -2.95 -3.37 -15.48
N TYR A 216 -2.76 -4.66 -15.21
CA TYR A 216 -1.50 -5.34 -15.47
C TYR A 216 -1.14 -5.38 -16.97
N GLU A 217 -2.10 -5.61 -17.84
CA GLU A 217 -1.87 -5.60 -19.30
C GLU A 217 -1.48 -4.20 -19.79
N THR A 218 -1.99 -3.16 -19.15
CA THR A 218 -1.70 -1.77 -19.53
C THR A 218 -0.37 -1.28 -18.95
N LEU A 219 -0.10 -1.56 -17.69
CA LEU A 219 0.97 -0.91 -16.90
C LEU A 219 2.08 -1.86 -16.45
N GLY A 220 1.88 -3.18 -16.46
CA GLY A 220 2.80 -4.19 -15.94
C GLY A 220 3.28 -5.18 -16.99
N LYS A 221 4.05 -4.71 -17.97
CA LYS A 221 4.56 -5.59 -19.07
C LYS A 221 5.75 -6.44 -18.64
N GLU A 222 6.56 -5.94 -17.71
CA GLU A 222 7.80 -6.59 -17.27
C GLU A 222 7.69 -7.16 -15.87
N HIS A 223 7.00 -6.44 -14.94
CA HIS A 223 6.86 -6.89 -13.57
C HIS A 223 5.48 -6.53 -13.00
N ARG A 224 4.88 -7.49 -12.27
CA ARG A 224 3.56 -7.38 -11.64
C ARG A 224 3.65 -7.82 -10.20
N SER A 225 3.24 -6.99 -9.28
CA SER A 225 3.09 -7.39 -7.88
C SER A 225 1.66 -7.15 -7.39
N LEU A 226 1.23 -7.95 -6.44
CA LEU A 226 -0.03 -7.79 -5.74
C LEU A 226 0.24 -7.71 -4.25
N HIS A 227 -0.34 -6.70 -3.60
CA HIS A 227 -0.57 -6.64 -2.18
C HIS A 227 -2.06 -6.82 -1.93
N SER A 228 -2.44 -7.79 -1.09
CA SER A 228 -3.83 -7.98 -0.71
C SER A 228 -3.89 -8.82 0.57
N GLU A 229 -4.56 -8.30 1.57
CA GLU A 229 -4.62 -8.93 2.89
C GLU A 229 -5.84 -9.84 2.91
N LEU A 230 -6.76 -10.03 2.90
CA LEU A 230 -7.99 -10.83 3.13
C LEU A 230 -8.18 -12.02 2.17
N LEU A 231 -7.14 -12.40 1.40
CA LEU A 231 -7.23 -13.55 0.51
C LEU A 231 -7.41 -14.86 1.30
N ARG A 232 -7.90 -15.86 0.63
CA ARG A 232 -7.96 -17.25 1.10
C ARG A 232 -7.14 -18.13 0.19
N ARG A 233 -6.76 -19.32 0.64
CA ARG A 233 -5.99 -20.27 -0.15
C ARG A 233 -6.54 -20.45 -1.57
N ASP A 234 -7.85 -20.58 -1.73
CA ASP A 234 -8.50 -20.77 -3.03
C ASP A 234 -8.34 -19.59 -3.99
N HIS A 235 -7.95 -18.40 -3.49
CA HIS A 235 -7.65 -17.24 -4.33
C HIS A 235 -6.23 -17.27 -4.90
N LEU A 236 -5.29 -17.99 -4.29
CA LEU A 236 -3.88 -17.97 -4.70
C LEU A 236 -3.66 -18.46 -6.14
N LYS A 237 -4.57 -19.26 -6.68
CA LYS A 237 -4.55 -19.66 -8.10
C LYS A 237 -4.62 -18.48 -9.06
N PHE A 238 -5.33 -17.40 -8.70
CA PHE A 238 -5.47 -16.21 -9.55
C PHE A 238 -4.16 -15.45 -9.72
N LEU A 239 -3.22 -15.57 -8.80
CA LEU A 239 -1.90 -14.97 -8.93
C LEU A 239 -1.19 -15.48 -10.19
N SER A 240 -1.22 -16.80 -10.44
CA SER A 240 -0.66 -17.38 -11.67
C SER A 240 -1.42 -16.97 -12.94
N GLU A 241 -2.75 -16.90 -12.86
CA GLU A 241 -3.60 -16.51 -13.99
C GLU A 241 -3.42 -15.03 -14.37
N LEU A 242 -3.07 -14.18 -13.41
CA LEU A 242 -2.72 -12.76 -13.60
C LEU A 242 -1.23 -12.56 -13.91
N LYS A 243 -0.42 -13.64 -13.86
CA LYS A 243 1.04 -13.61 -14.05
C LYS A 243 1.72 -12.66 -13.06
N ILE A 244 1.40 -12.84 -11.78
CA ILE A 244 2.02 -12.10 -10.70
C ILE A 244 3.45 -12.61 -10.47
N ASP A 245 4.41 -11.70 -10.42
CA ASP A 245 5.82 -12.00 -10.20
C ASP A 245 6.22 -11.91 -8.71
N SER A 246 5.42 -11.25 -7.88
CA SER A 246 5.66 -11.15 -6.43
C SER A 246 4.36 -10.87 -5.70
N PHE A 247 4.14 -11.56 -4.57
CA PHE A 247 2.97 -11.40 -3.72
C PHE A 247 3.36 -10.90 -2.33
N ASP A 248 2.57 -9.97 -1.81
CA ASP A 248 2.67 -9.47 -0.45
C ASP A 248 1.30 -9.64 0.24
N PRO A 249 1.16 -10.60 1.15
CA PRO A 249 -0.09 -10.81 1.90
C PRO A 249 -0.32 -9.77 3.00
N GLY A 250 0.61 -8.83 3.21
CA GLY A 250 0.49 -7.81 4.26
C GLY A 250 0.28 -8.42 5.65
N GLN A 251 -0.66 -7.86 6.39
CA GLN A 251 -1.05 -8.33 7.73
C GLN A 251 -2.19 -9.37 7.68
N ASP A 252 -2.27 -10.15 6.58
CA ASP A 252 -3.31 -11.15 6.38
C ASP A 252 -3.45 -12.09 7.59
N GLN A 253 -4.69 -12.39 7.95
CA GLN A 253 -5.03 -13.23 9.10
C GLN A 253 -5.65 -14.60 8.71
N TYR A 254 -5.66 -14.91 7.43
CA TYR A 254 -6.34 -16.10 6.89
C TYR A 254 -5.41 -17.04 6.12
N LEU A 255 -4.26 -16.52 5.67
CA LEU A 255 -3.25 -17.31 4.98
C LEU A 255 -2.15 -17.68 5.98
N GLU A 256 -1.98 -18.97 6.18
CA GLU A 256 -0.86 -19.50 6.94
C GLU A 256 0.38 -19.58 6.04
N LEU A 257 1.57 -19.60 6.66
CA LEU A 257 2.83 -19.76 5.92
C LEU A 257 2.83 -21.02 5.03
N ALA A 258 2.26 -22.13 5.54
CA ALA A 258 2.13 -23.37 4.79
C ALA A 258 1.27 -23.20 3.53
N ASP A 259 0.17 -22.45 3.58
CA ASP A 259 -0.67 -22.18 2.41
C ASP A 259 0.11 -21.43 1.33
N LEU A 260 0.89 -20.42 1.72
CA LEU A 260 1.72 -19.65 0.81
C LEU A 260 2.79 -20.54 0.15
N GLN A 261 3.50 -21.34 0.94
CA GLN A 261 4.54 -22.24 0.43
C GLN A 261 3.97 -23.32 -0.48
N GLU A 262 2.90 -24.02 -0.06
CA GLU A 262 2.28 -25.08 -0.85
C GLU A 262 1.70 -24.59 -2.18
N GLU A 263 1.16 -23.37 -2.22
CA GLU A 263 0.51 -22.84 -3.40
C GLU A 263 1.45 -22.02 -4.29
N LEU A 264 2.41 -21.29 -3.74
CA LEU A 264 3.20 -20.32 -4.51
C LEU A 264 4.58 -20.84 -4.92
N ASP A 265 5.26 -21.62 -4.06
CA ASP A 265 6.59 -22.16 -4.39
C ASP A 265 6.58 -23.05 -5.65
N PRO A 266 5.62 -23.97 -5.85
CA PRO A 266 5.55 -24.76 -7.09
C PRO A 266 5.30 -23.91 -8.34
N ARG A 267 4.75 -22.71 -8.19
CA ARG A 267 4.47 -21.77 -9.29
C ARG A 267 5.59 -20.78 -9.51
N GLY A 268 6.62 -20.78 -8.65
CA GLY A 268 7.74 -19.86 -8.71
C GLY A 268 7.35 -18.41 -8.41
N ILE A 269 6.32 -18.17 -7.61
CA ILE A 269 5.86 -16.86 -7.19
C ILE A 269 6.42 -16.57 -5.81
N PRO A 270 7.45 -15.73 -5.68
CA PRO A 270 7.98 -15.33 -4.39
C PRO A 270 6.98 -14.46 -3.63
N PHE A 271 6.94 -14.64 -2.32
CA PHE A 271 6.09 -13.87 -1.43
C PHE A 271 6.88 -13.27 -0.27
N TRP A 272 6.36 -12.20 0.33
CA TRP A 272 6.87 -11.62 1.56
C TRP A 272 6.20 -12.29 2.77
N TYR A 273 6.99 -12.73 3.72
CA TYR A 273 6.47 -13.04 5.05
C TYR A 273 6.52 -11.77 5.89
N ASN A 274 5.37 -11.36 6.42
CA ASN A 274 5.26 -10.18 7.26
C ASN A 274 5.22 -10.60 8.73
N VAL A 275 6.20 -10.15 9.52
CA VAL A 275 6.09 -10.18 10.98
C VAL A 275 4.86 -9.37 11.35
N LYS A 276 3.92 -9.98 12.07
CA LYS A 276 2.64 -9.32 12.35
C LYS A 276 2.85 -8.07 13.21
N THR A 277 2.21 -6.98 12.84
CA THR A 277 2.31 -5.71 13.58
C THR A 277 1.88 -5.87 15.04
N VAL A 278 0.86 -6.69 15.30
CA VAL A 278 0.43 -7.02 16.67
C VAL A 278 1.53 -7.77 17.43
N ALA A 279 2.22 -8.71 16.79
CA ALA A 279 3.35 -9.40 17.42
C ALA A 279 4.52 -8.46 17.70
N ALA A 280 4.83 -7.55 16.76
CA ALA A 280 5.85 -6.52 16.95
C ALA A 280 5.50 -5.56 18.08
N LEU A 281 4.22 -5.21 18.25
CA LEU A 281 3.73 -4.27 19.27
C LEU A 281 3.59 -4.92 20.66
N GLU A 282 3.00 -6.11 20.76
CA GLU A 282 2.58 -6.74 22.01
C GLU A 282 3.42 -7.97 22.40
N GLY A 283 4.18 -8.53 21.47
CA GLY A 283 5.03 -9.71 21.69
C GLY A 283 6.29 -9.41 22.52
N THR A 284 7.07 -10.43 22.75
CA THR A 284 8.37 -10.33 23.42
C THR A 284 9.52 -10.47 22.42
N PRO A 285 10.73 -9.96 22.74
CA PRO A 285 11.92 -10.18 21.93
C PRO A 285 12.18 -11.66 21.61
N GLU A 286 11.92 -12.53 22.55
CA GLU A 286 12.13 -13.97 22.42
C GLU A 286 11.12 -14.57 21.44
N SER A 287 9.81 -14.23 21.55
CA SER A 287 8.77 -14.75 20.66
C SER A 287 8.97 -14.29 19.22
N LEU A 288 9.43 -13.04 19.02
CA LEU A 288 9.73 -12.49 17.69
C LEU A 288 10.91 -13.20 17.03
N ARG A 289 11.99 -13.47 17.78
CA ARG A 289 13.14 -14.22 17.27
C ARG A 289 12.73 -15.65 16.91
N GLU A 290 11.96 -16.32 17.79
CA GLU A 290 11.46 -17.69 17.53
C GLU A 290 10.58 -17.74 16.28
N GLU A 291 9.66 -16.80 16.09
CA GLU A 291 8.85 -16.69 14.88
C GLU A 291 9.72 -16.55 13.63
N ILE A 292 10.68 -15.62 13.63
CA ILE A 292 11.58 -15.39 12.50
C ILE A 292 12.43 -16.63 12.21
N ASP A 293 12.95 -17.29 13.24
CA ASP A 293 13.77 -18.52 13.13
C ASP A 293 12.96 -19.67 12.49
N ILE A 294 11.69 -19.84 12.89
CA ILE A 294 10.79 -20.83 12.32
C ILE A 294 10.55 -20.53 10.83
N VAL A 295 10.25 -19.29 10.50
CA VAL A 295 9.97 -18.85 9.12
C VAL A 295 11.17 -19.04 8.21
N VAL A 296 12.36 -18.66 8.65
CA VAL A 296 13.59 -18.85 7.87
C VAL A 296 13.93 -20.34 7.73
N SER A 297 13.76 -21.12 8.80
CA SER A 297 14.01 -22.58 8.78
C SER A 297 13.06 -23.34 7.86
N SER A 298 11.88 -22.79 7.57
CA SER A 298 10.93 -23.34 6.60
C SER A 298 11.32 -23.13 5.14
N GLY A 299 12.39 -22.32 4.87
CA GLY A 299 12.87 -22.01 3.52
C GLY A 299 12.38 -20.68 2.95
N THR A 300 11.63 -19.89 3.73
CA THR A 300 11.21 -18.54 3.31
C THR A 300 12.41 -17.63 3.12
N THR A 301 12.44 -16.88 2.03
CA THR A 301 13.59 -16.06 1.61
C THR A 301 13.35 -14.57 1.65
N ARG A 302 12.12 -14.13 1.91
CA ARG A 302 11.73 -12.72 1.97
C ARG A 302 10.97 -12.42 3.24
N LEU A 303 11.53 -11.53 4.06
CA LEU A 303 10.99 -11.13 5.35
C LEU A 303 10.68 -9.63 5.36
N MET A 304 9.55 -9.26 5.93
CA MET A 304 9.22 -7.88 6.18
C MET A 304 8.70 -7.70 7.61
N ALA A 305 9.04 -6.59 8.21
CA ALA A 305 8.38 -6.09 9.40
C ALA A 305 7.92 -4.66 9.14
N GLU A 306 6.62 -4.42 9.27
CA GLU A 306 6.07 -3.08 9.26
C GLU A 306 5.90 -2.62 10.70
N LEU A 307 6.53 -1.51 11.05
CA LEU A 307 6.42 -0.94 12.38
C LEU A 307 5.22 0.00 12.45
N THR A 308 4.64 0.09 13.64
CA THR A 308 3.57 1.05 13.95
C THR A 308 4.02 1.98 15.08
N PRO A 309 3.41 3.17 15.22
CA PRO A 309 3.67 4.02 16.37
C PRO A 309 3.51 3.26 17.70
N GLY A 310 4.43 3.50 18.64
CA GLY A 310 4.44 2.81 19.93
C GLY A 310 5.08 1.43 19.93
N THR A 311 5.59 0.90 18.82
CA THR A 311 6.32 -0.38 18.82
C THR A 311 7.51 -0.33 19.81
N PRO A 312 7.59 -1.25 20.80
CA PRO A 312 8.63 -1.23 21.82
C PRO A 312 10.03 -1.33 21.19
N ARG A 313 10.95 -0.47 21.64
CA ARG A 313 12.34 -0.46 21.14
C ARG A 313 13.03 -1.82 21.23
N VAL A 314 12.77 -2.57 22.30
CA VAL A 314 13.36 -3.92 22.49
C VAL A 314 12.87 -4.90 21.41
N ASN A 315 11.65 -4.75 20.94
CA ASN A 315 11.07 -5.56 19.88
C ASN A 315 11.65 -5.17 18.51
N VAL A 316 11.83 -3.88 18.24
CA VAL A 316 12.51 -3.41 17.02
C VAL A 316 13.94 -3.94 16.96
N VAL A 317 14.68 -3.89 18.08
CA VAL A 317 16.04 -4.45 18.18
C VAL A 317 16.02 -5.96 17.91
N ALA A 318 15.07 -6.69 18.50
CA ALA A 318 14.98 -8.14 18.30
C ALA A 318 14.73 -8.52 16.83
N ILE A 319 13.81 -7.81 16.16
CA ILE A 319 13.54 -8.00 14.73
C ILE A 319 14.78 -7.68 13.89
N LEU A 320 15.41 -6.53 14.14
CA LEU A 320 16.60 -6.10 13.41
C LEU A 320 17.76 -7.09 13.56
N GLU A 321 18.06 -7.51 14.79
CA GLU A 321 19.12 -8.48 15.06
C GLU A 321 18.84 -9.84 14.39
N ALA A 322 17.58 -10.31 14.44
CA ALA A 322 17.17 -11.54 13.77
C ALA A 322 17.34 -11.41 12.23
N PHE A 323 16.88 -10.33 11.63
CA PHE A 323 17.03 -10.09 10.20
C PHE A 323 18.51 -10.00 9.78
N LEU A 324 19.33 -9.28 10.53
CA LEU A 324 20.77 -9.17 10.28
C LEU A 324 21.51 -10.50 10.41
N SER A 325 21.05 -11.40 11.29
CA SER A 325 21.67 -12.72 11.46
C SER A 325 21.49 -13.62 10.24
N TYR A 326 20.48 -13.38 9.42
CA TYR A 326 20.13 -14.14 8.21
C TYR A 326 20.42 -13.40 6.90
N GLY A 327 20.44 -12.06 6.93
CA GLY A 327 20.79 -11.23 5.79
C GLY A 327 22.29 -11.11 5.63
N GLY A 328 22.82 -11.62 4.54
CA GLY A 328 24.23 -11.48 4.19
C GLY A 328 24.45 -10.36 3.19
#